data_d7f90acad2866c6b776fee540eadf4b8
#
_entry.id   d7f90acad2866c6b776fee540eadf4b8
#
_cell.length_a   1.000
_cell.length_b   1.000
_cell.length_c   1.000
_cell.angle_alpha   90.00
_cell.angle_beta   90.00
_cell.angle_gamma   90.00
#
_symmetry.space_group_name_H-M   'P 1'
#
loop_
_entity.id
_entity.type
_entity.pdbx_description
1 polymer ?
#
loop_
_entity_poly.entity_id
_entity_poly.type
_entity_poly.pdbx_seq_one_letter_code
_entity_poly.pdbx_strand_id
1 'polypeptide(L)'
;TIKNENRLQFVEGADIKITSSNGSKFSTKSSETGAFMFTNSQIKANETYILTVNRKNYFTFTDTISTFGFETSQDFVKDYQISTIPNTPFVLPDILYELSRWELRPQFQDSLRGLIEILQVNPNLTIELASHTDNRDSHESNDILSQKRAQSVCDYLVIRGIDPYRLR
;
A
#
# COMPACT_ATOMS: atom_id res chain seq x y z
N THR A 1 -15.75 5.06 -12.84
CA THR A 1 -15.08 3.81 -13.27
C THR A 1 -13.73 3.65 -12.61
N ILE A 2 -13.19 2.42 -12.56
CA ILE A 2 -11.84 2.12 -12.09
C ILE A 2 -10.96 1.81 -13.29
N LYS A 3 -9.84 2.53 -13.42
CA LYS A 3 -8.84 2.35 -14.48
C LYS A 3 -7.46 2.13 -13.89
N ASN A 4 -6.61 1.41 -14.64
CA ASN A 4 -5.18 1.30 -14.35
C ASN A 4 -4.49 2.60 -14.77
N GLU A 5 -3.73 3.21 -13.86
CA GLU A 5 -3.02 4.48 -14.10
C GLU A 5 -2.03 4.40 -15.28
N ASN A 6 -1.27 3.30 -15.36
CA ASN A 6 -0.19 3.17 -16.34
C ASN A 6 -0.66 2.74 -17.74
N ARG A 7 -1.83 2.10 -17.85
CA ARG A 7 -2.31 1.51 -19.12
C ARG A 7 -3.65 2.07 -19.58
N LEU A 8 -4.32 2.88 -18.75
CA LEU A 8 -5.68 3.40 -18.98
C LEU A 8 -6.72 2.29 -19.27
N GLN A 9 -6.40 1.05 -18.89
CA GLN A 9 -7.30 -0.09 -19.03
C GLN A 9 -8.25 -0.15 -17.85
N PHE A 10 -9.47 -0.60 -18.12
CA PHE A 10 -10.43 -0.85 -17.06
C PHE A 10 -9.97 -1.98 -16.15
N VAL A 11 -10.24 -1.85 -14.87
CA VAL A 11 -9.89 -2.85 -13.86
C VAL A 11 -11.17 -3.55 -13.40
N GLU A 12 -11.33 -4.79 -13.85
CA GLU A 12 -12.41 -5.68 -13.46
C GLU A 12 -12.17 -6.29 -12.08
N GLY A 13 -13.26 -6.51 -11.33
CA GLY A 13 -13.26 -7.24 -10.06
C GLY A 13 -12.46 -6.56 -8.94
N ALA A 14 -12.22 -5.25 -9.03
CA ALA A 14 -11.73 -4.49 -7.89
C ALA A 14 -12.81 -4.44 -6.80
N ASP A 15 -12.42 -4.68 -5.55
CA ASP A 15 -13.30 -4.54 -4.39
C ASP A 15 -13.37 -3.07 -3.99
N ILE A 16 -14.56 -2.47 -4.13
CA ILE A 16 -14.82 -1.08 -3.77
C ILE A 16 -15.66 -1.07 -2.49
N LYS A 17 -15.17 -0.41 -1.46
CA LYS A 17 -15.84 -0.26 -0.17
C LYS A 17 -16.01 1.20 0.16
N ILE A 18 -17.18 1.57 0.67
CA ILE A 18 -17.39 2.87 1.30
C ILE A 18 -17.68 2.68 2.78
N THR A 19 -17.13 3.58 3.59
CA THR A 19 -17.40 3.65 5.03
C THR A 19 -17.83 5.07 5.34
N SER A 20 -19.06 5.22 5.83
CA SER A 20 -19.61 6.50 6.23
C SER A 20 -19.06 6.97 7.57
N SER A 21 -19.11 8.26 7.82
CA SER A 21 -18.79 8.89 9.11
C SER A 21 -19.62 8.35 10.28
N ASN A 22 -20.83 7.83 10.03
CA ASN A 22 -21.67 7.16 11.04
C ASN A 22 -21.30 5.67 11.27
N GLY A 23 -20.29 5.14 10.55
CA GLY A 23 -19.84 3.76 10.67
C GLY A 23 -20.50 2.76 9.73
N SER A 24 -21.49 3.15 8.92
CA SER A 24 -22.10 2.29 7.91
C SER A 24 -21.10 1.90 6.83
N LYS A 25 -21.15 0.64 6.38
CA LYS A 25 -20.21 0.08 5.40
C LYS A 25 -20.97 -0.61 4.29
N PHE A 26 -20.62 -0.28 3.06
CA PHE A 26 -21.14 -0.93 1.86
C PHE A 26 -19.99 -1.31 0.94
N SER A 27 -20.18 -2.37 0.15
CA SER A 27 -19.18 -2.83 -0.80
C SER A 27 -19.80 -3.28 -2.11
N THR A 28 -19.03 -3.15 -3.18
CA THR A 28 -19.38 -3.61 -4.52
C THR A 28 -18.10 -4.02 -5.25
N LYS A 29 -18.22 -4.59 -6.45
CA LYS A 29 -17.08 -4.90 -7.33
C LYS A 29 -17.21 -4.14 -8.64
N SER A 30 -16.06 -3.80 -9.23
CA SER A 30 -16.04 -3.25 -10.59
C SER A 30 -16.35 -4.34 -11.63
N SER A 31 -17.10 -3.95 -12.66
CA SER A 31 -17.41 -4.78 -13.83
C SER A 31 -16.21 -4.86 -14.80
N GLU A 32 -16.34 -5.60 -15.90
CA GLU A 32 -15.38 -5.67 -17.03
C GLU A 32 -15.04 -4.28 -17.60
N THR A 33 -15.98 -3.34 -17.55
CA THR A 33 -15.77 -1.93 -17.96
C THR A 33 -15.25 -1.04 -16.83
N GLY A 34 -14.83 -1.61 -15.70
CA GLY A 34 -14.40 -0.88 -14.51
C GLY A 34 -15.54 -0.13 -13.80
N ALA A 35 -16.79 -0.28 -14.25
CA ALA A 35 -17.90 0.43 -13.67
C ALA A 35 -18.30 -0.18 -12.32
N PHE A 36 -18.73 0.69 -11.40
CA PHE A 36 -19.33 0.33 -10.12
C PHE A 36 -20.38 1.36 -9.74
N MET A 37 -21.26 0.99 -8.83
CA MET A 37 -22.33 1.88 -8.37
C MET A 37 -22.66 1.63 -6.90
N PHE A 38 -22.96 2.70 -6.19
CA PHE A 38 -23.66 2.71 -4.92
C PHE A 38 -24.97 3.48 -5.12
N THR A 39 -26.04 2.98 -4.53
CA THR A 39 -27.39 3.52 -4.70
C THR A 39 -27.73 4.58 -3.64
N ASN A 40 -28.81 5.31 -3.83
CA ASN A 40 -29.35 6.29 -2.87
C ASN A 40 -29.79 5.64 -1.53
N SER A 41 -30.02 4.33 -1.49
CA SER A 41 -30.25 3.61 -0.24
C SER A 41 -28.98 3.51 0.61
N GLN A 42 -27.81 3.50 -0.03
CA GLN A 42 -26.48 3.35 0.58
C GLN A 42 -25.81 4.70 0.84
N ILE A 43 -26.01 5.69 -0.04
CA ILE A 43 -25.48 7.04 0.09
C ILE A 43 -26.55 7.97 0.64
N LYS A 44 -26.26 8.63 1.74
CA LYS A 44 -27.15 9.59 2.41
C LYS A 44 -26.62 11.02 2.26
N ALA A 45 -27.53 11.98 2.37
CA ALA A 45 -27.16 13.40 2.40
C ALA A 45 -26.44 13.76 3.72
N ASN A 46 -25.63 14.80 3.67
CA ASN A 46 -24.89 15.35 4.81
C ASN A 46 -23.99 14.34 5.53
N GLU A 47 -23.31 13.51 4.75
CA GLU A 47 -22.39 12.47 5.22
C GLU A 47 -21.04 12.60 4.51
N THR A 48 -20.00 12.11 5.19
CA THR A 48 -18.69 11.91 4.57
C THR A 48 -18.40 10.41 4.46
N TYR A 49 -17.92 10.00 3.33
CA TYR A 49 -17.59 8.62 3.01
C TYR A 49 -16.10 8.47 2.68
N ILE A 50 -15.44 7.48 3.28
CA ILE A 50 -14.13 7.02 2.83
C ILE A 50 -14.36 5.88 1.85
N LEU A 51 -13.99 6.11 0.59
CA LEU A 51 -13.98 5.10 -0.45
C LEU A 51 -12.61 4.43 -0.46
N THR A 52 -12.60 3.10 -0.47
CA THR A 52 -11.38 2.29 -0.57
C THR A 52 -11.52 1.33 -1.75
N VAL A 53 -10.53 1.29 -2.61
CA VAL A 53 -10.44 0.36 -3.74
C VAL A 53 -9.28 -0.58 -3.52
N ASN A 54 -9.55 -1.89 -3.54
CA ASN A 54 -8.56 -2.96 -3.41
C ASN A 54 -8.62 -3.90 -4.63
N ARG A 55 -7.47 -4.23 -5.16
CA ARG A 55 -7.31 -5.27 -6.19
C ARG A 55 -5.97 -5.96 -6.02
N LYS A 56 -5.93 -7.27 -6.23
CA LYS A 56 -4.67 -8.03 -6.22
C LYS A 56 -3.68 -7.42 -7.22
N ASN A 57 -2.44 -7.25 -6.83
CA ASN A 57 -1.34 -6.64 -7.58
C ASN A 57 -1.50 -5.13 -7.85
N TYR A 58 -2.39 -4.46 -7.11
CA TYR A 58 -2.54 -3.00 -7.13
C TYR A 58 -2.35 -2.44 -5.72
N PHE A 59 -1.82 -1.23 -5.65
CA PHE A 59 -1.86 -0.48 -4.40
C PHE A 59 -3.29 -0.16 -4.00
N THR A 60 -3.56 -0.20 -2.71
CA THR A 60 -4.84 0.26 -2.16
C THR A 60 -5.01 1.75 -2.45
N PHE A 61 -6.15 2.11 -3.02
CA PHE A 61 -6.52 3.50 -3.26
C PHE A 61 -7.60 3.92 -2.27
N THR A 62 -7.50 5.15 -1.76
CA THR A 62 -8.51 5.74 -0.88
C THR A 62 -8.87 7.15 -1.37
N ASP A 63 -10.16 7.50 -1.22
CA ASP A 63 -10.66 8.84 -1.50
C ASP A 63 -11.74 9.21 -0.48
N THR A 64 -11.91 10.50 -0.26
CA THR A 64 -12.97 11.01 0.62
C THR A 64 -14.03 11.70 -0.23
N ILE A 65 -15.28 11.26 -0.06
CA ILE A 65 -16.45 11.78 -0.75
C ILE A 65 -17.35 12.45 0.28
N SER A 66 -17.76 13.69 0.04
CA SER A 66 -18.69 14.42 0.89
C SER A 66 -19.99 14.66 0.15
N THR A 67 -21.11 14.46 0.84
CA THR A 67 -22.45 14.80 0.37
C THR A 67 -23.04 16.01 1.08
N PHE A 68 -22.22 16.74 1.84
CA PHE A 68 -22.62 17.99 2.47
C PHE A 68 -22.91 19.08 1.42
N GLY A 69 -23.98 19.84 1.65
CA GLY A 69 -24.37 20.96 0.80
C GLY A 69 -25.20 20.59 -0.44
N PHE A 70 -25.57 19.28 -0.60
CA PHE A 70 -26.50 18.87 -1.64
C PHE A 70 -27.92 18.86 -1.10
N GLU A 71 -28.76 19.74 -1.61
CA GLU A 71 -30.18 19.86 -1.21
C GLU A 71 -31.10 18.89 -1.97
N THR A 72 -30.64 18.40 -3.12
CA THR A 72 -31.40 17.49 -3.97
C THR A 72 -30.57 16.24 -4.28
N SER A 73 -31.27 15.14 -4.58
CA SER A 73 -30.64 13.90 -5.05
C SER A 73 -29.98 14.14 -6.40
N GLN A 74 -28.70 13.78 -6.52
CA GLN A 74 -27.94 13.89 -7.77
C GLN A 74 -27.02 12.68 -7.95
N ASP A 75 -26.73 12.39 -9.22
CA ASP A 75 -25.80 11.35 -9.58
C ASP A 75 -24.37 11.90 -9.54
N PHE A 76 -23.50 11.22 -8.80
CA PHE A 76 -22.06 11.49 -8.78
C PHE A 76 -21.37 10.53 -9.74
N VAL A 77 -20.74 11.08 -10.77
CA VAL A 77 -19.88 10.31 -11.67
C VAL A 77 -18.43 10.65 -11.38
N LYS A 78 -17.65 9.66 -10.97
CA LYS A 78 -16.24 9.85 -10.66
C LYS A 78 -15.41 8.67 -11.20
N ASP A 79 -14.30 8.98 -11.84
CA ASP A 79 -13.32 8.02 -12.31
C ASP A 79 -12.13 8.00 -11.36
N TYR A 80 -11.63 6.81 -11.10
CA TYR A 80 -10.46 6.59 -10.25
C TYR A 80 -9.39 5.83 -11.02
N GLN A 81 -8.15 6.18 -10.77
CA GLN A 81 -6.99 5.50 -11.29
C GLN A 81 -6.27 4.81 -10.15
N ILE A 82 -5.93 3.54 -10.34
CA ILE A 82 -5.18 2.74 -9.37
C ILE A 82 -3.88 2.24 -9.98
N SER A 83 -2.81 2.28 -9.20
CA SER A 83 -1.46 1.92 -9.64
C SER A 83 -1.17 0.45 -9.37
N THR A 84 -0.52 -0.21 -10.33
CA THR A 84 -0.02 -1.58 -10.12
C THR A 84 1.18 -1.59 -9.19
N ILE A 85 1.28 -2.63 -8.36
CA ILE A 85 2.47 -2.91 -7.58
C ILE A 85 3.56 -3.38 -8.56
N PRO A 86 4.72 -2.72 -8.63
CA PRO A 86 5.80 -3.14 -9.52
C PRO A 86 6.37 -4.49 -9.05
N ASN A 87 6.66 -5.36 -10.03
CA ASN A 87 7.34 -6.64 -9.78
C ASN A 87 8.88 -6.51 -9.86
N THR A 88 9.39 -5.29 -9.99
CA THR A 88 10.83 -5.02 -10.07
C THR A 88 11.36 -4.63 -8.70
N PRO A 89 12.55 -5.12 -8.30
CA PRO A 89 13.21 -4.67 -7.10
C PRO A 89 13.42 -3.15 -7.12
N PHE A 90 13.28 -2.50 -6.00
CA PHE A 90 13.68 -1.12 -5.80
C PHE A 90 14.74 -1.05 -4.69
N VAL A 91 15.67 -0.14 -4.83
CA VAL A 91 16.71 0.07 -3.84
C VAL A 91 16.18 1.01 -2.76
N LEU A 92 16.25 0.60 -1.50
CA LEU A 92 16.01 1.49 -0.38
C LEU A 92 17.20 2.46 -0.30
N PRO A 93 17.00 3.76 -0.47
CA PRO A 93 18.08 4.72 -0.43
C PRO A 93 18.66 4.82 1.00
N ASP A 94 19.96 5.04 1.07
CA ASP A 94 20.65 5.54 2.25
C ASP A 94 20.66 4.64 3.52
N ILE A 95 20.46 3.32 3.40
CA ILE A 95 20.73 2.42 4.52
C ILE A 95 22.19 1.99 4.46
N LEU A 96 23.03 2.76 5.14
CA LEU A 96 24.46 2.46 5.25
C LEU A 96 24.76 1.80 6.61
N TYR A 97 25.54 0.74 6.56
CA TYR A 97 26.03 0.05 7.75
C TYR A 97 27.52 0.34 7.96
N GLU A 98 27.95 0.35 9.21
CA GLU A 98 29.38 0.35 9.52
C GLU A 98 30.03 -0.96 9.08
N LEU A 99 31.36 -0.91 8.95
CA LEU A 99 32.14 -2.09 8.59
C LEU A 99 31.85 -3.24 9.59
N SER A 100 31.52 -4.41 9.06
CA SER A 100 31.19 -5.61 9.82
C SER A 100 30.05 -5.43 10.85
N ARG A 101 29.19 -4.43 10.65
CA ARG A 101 28.02 -4.17 11.50
C ARG A 101 26.71 -4.40 10.74
N TRP A 102 25.65 -4.71 11.49
CA TRP A 102 24.29 -4.95 10.97
C TRP A 102 23.20 -4.17 11.74
N GLU A 103 23.57 -3.43 12.79
CA GLU A 103 22.61 -2.65 13.55
C GLU A 103 22.09 -1.47 12.72
N LEU A 104 20.77 -1.34 12.62
CA LEU A 104 20.13 -0.23 11.93
C LEU A 104 20.28 1.05 12.77
N ARG A 105 21.05 2.01 12.25
CA ARG A 105 21.27 3.29 12.93
C ARG A 105 20.02 4.15 12.93
N PRO A 106 19.78 4.96 14.00
CA PRO A 106 18.62 5.83 14.10
C PRO A 106 18.42 6.78 12.91
N GLN A 107 19.50 7.28 12.34
CA GLN A 107 19.47 8.20 11.18
C GLN A 107 18.86 7.59 9.92
N PHE A 108 18.86 6.25 9.77
CA PHE A 108 18.27 5.56 8.61
C PHE A 108 16.81 5.13 8.86
N GLN A 109 16.30 5.35 10.06
CA GLN A 109 14.90 5.05 10.36
C GLN A 109 13.94 5.92 9.55
N ASP A 110 14.33 7.15 9.24
CA ASP A 110 13.52 8.05 8.41
C ASP A 110 13.41 7.57 6.96
N SER A 111 14.48 6.96 6.41
CA SER A 111 14.44 6.35 5.07
C SER A 111 13.44 5.20 4.95
N LEU A 112 13.11 4.54 6.06
CA LEU A 112 12.12 3.46 6.10
C LEU A 112 10.68 3.94 6.34
N ARG A 113 10.48 5.23 6.64
CA ARG A 113 9.14 5.78 6.93
C ARG A 113 8.18 5.58 5.77
N GLY A 114 8.60 5.94 4.55
CA GLY A 114 7.76 5.77 3.35
C GLY A 114 7.40 4.30 3.09
N LEU A 115 8.33 3.36 3.33
CA LEU A 115 8.06 1.93 3.22
C LEU A 115 7.03 1.47 4.27
N ILE A 116 7.16 1.95 5.52
CA ILE A 116 6.21 1.64 6.59
C ILE A 116 4.81 2.13 6.22
N GLU A 117 4.68 3.37 5.74
CA GLU A 117 3.40 3.95 5.31
C GLU A 117 2.78 3.12 4.17
N ILE A 118 3.55 2.74 3.16
CA ILE A 118 3.11 1.88 2.06
C ILE A 118 2.60 0.53 2.61
N LEU A 119 3.35 -0.11 3.51
CA LEU A 119 2.97 -1.40 4.09
C LEU A 119 1.73 -1.30 4.99
N GLN A 120 1.56 -0.20 5.72
CA GLN A 120 0.38 0.02 6.58
C GLN A 120 -0.89 0.24 5.77
N VAL A 121 -0.81 1.02 4.69
CA VAL A 121 -1.96 1.27 3.80
C VAL A 121 -2.30 0.05 2.94
N ASN A 122 -1.32 -0.83 2.68
CA ASN A 122 -1.48 -2.02 1.84
C ASN A 122 -1.29 -3.32 2.65
N PRO A 123 -2.27 -3.77 3.44
CA PRO A 123 -2.12 -4.92 4.34
C PRO A 123 -1.83 -6.24 3.63
N ASN A 124 -2.20 -6.37 2.36
CA ASN A 124 -1.97 -7.56 1.54
C ASN A 124 -0.62 -7.56 0.80
N LEU A 125 0.16 -6.48 0.93
CA LEU A 125 1.48 -6.38 0.30
C LEU A 125 2.49 -7.18 1.13
N THR A 126 3.20 -8.11 0.48
CA THR A 126 4.38 -8.79 1.02
C THR A 126 5.62 -8.28 0.30
N ILE A 127 6.72 -8.16 1.01
CA ILE A 127 8.00 -7.72 0.46
C ILE A 127 9.10 -8.71 0.78
N GLU A 128 10.09 -8.78 -0.09
CA GLU A 128 11.36 -9.44 0.13
C GLU A 128 12.44 -8.38 0.36
N LEU A 129 13.23 -8.53 1.42
CA LEU A 129 14.29 -7.62 1.80
C LEU A 129 15.64 -8.31 1.53
N ALA A 130 16.36 -7.79 0.56
CA ALA A 130 17.71 -8.26 0.24
C ALA A 130 18.75 -7.19 0.62
N SER A 131 19.87 -7.63 1.18
CA SER A 131 21.02 -6.78 1.45
C SER A 131 22.24 -7.34 0.74
N HIS A 132 23.08 -6.48 0.21
CA HIS A 132 24.31 -6.84 -0.46
C HIS A 132 25.51 -6.28 0.31
N THR A 133 26.60 -7.02 0.31
CA THR A 133 27.90 -6.60 0.86
C THR A 133 28.92 -6.46 -0.29
N ASP A 134 30.00 -5.73 -0.05
CA ASP A 134 31.14 -5.69 -0.95
C ASP A 134 31.96 -7.00 -0.86
N ASN A 135 32.81 -7.24 -1.85
CA ASN A 135 33.62 -8.48 -1.96
C ASN A 135 34.91 -8.47 -1.10
N ARG A 136 34.96 -7.76 0.02
CA ARG A 136 36.19 -7.62 0.83
C ARG A 136 36.47 -8.81 1.73
N ASP A 137 35.42 -9.53 2.14
CA ASP A 137 35.52 -10.69 3.03
C ASP A 137 35.18 -11.99 2.29
N SER A 138 35.30 -13.14 2.98
CA SER A 138 34.89 -14.42 2.40
C SER A 138 33.39 -14.44 2.05
N HIS A 139 33.01 -15.23 1.03
CA HIS A 139 31.62 -15.36 0.62
C HIS A 139 30.72 -15.74 1.81
N GLU A 140 31.13 -16.69 2.63
CA GLU A 140 30.37 -17.15 3.80
C GLU A 140 30.16 -16.02 4.83
N SER A 141 31.19 -15.23 5.13
CA SER A 141 31.09 -14.08 6.04
C SER A 141 30.17 -12.99 5.48
N ASN A 142 30.22 -12.75 4.18
CA ASN A 142 29.41 -11.76 3.49
C ASN A 142 27.93 -12.19 3.43
N ASP A 143 27.65 -13.46 3.22
CA ASP A 143 26.29 -14.01 3.24
C ASP A 143 25.65 -13.85 4.63
N ILE A 144 26.39 -14.22 5.69
CA ILE A 144 25.93 -14.05 7.07
C ILE A 144 25.67 -12.55 7.38
N LEU A 145 26.57 -11.68 6.96
CA LEU A 145 26.45 -10.23 7.22
C LEU A 145 25.26 -9.62 6.46
N SER A 146 25.06 -9.99 5.19
CA SER A 146 23.95 -9.52 4.39
C SER A 146 22.61 -9.97 4.98
N GLN A 147 22.52 -11.23 5.40
CA GLN A 147 21.33 -11.78 6.06
C GLN A 147 21.01 -11.04 7.37
N LYS A 148 22.02 -10.79 8.21
CA LYS A 148 21.83 -10.03 9.46
C LYS A 148 21.37 -8.59 9.22
N ARG A 149 21.86 -7.94 8.16
CA ARG A 149 21.44 -6.60 7.77
C ARG A 149 19.97 -6.57 7.31
N ALA A 150 19.58 -7.51 6.43
CA ALA A 150 18.19 -7.65 6.03
C ALA A 150 17.29 -7.93 7.25
N GLN A 151 17.72 -8.81 8.16
CA GLN A 151 16.99 -9.12 9.38
C GLN A 151 16.80 -7.89 10.28
N SER A 152 17.83 -7.02 10.42
CA SER A 152 17.72 -5.82 11.23
C SER A 152 16.64 -4.84 10.71
N VAL A 153 16.46 -4.78 9.39
CA VAL A 153 15.37 -4.00 8.76
C VAL A 153 14.01 -4.67 9.03
N CYS A 154 13.92 -6.00 8.87
CA CYS A 154 12.70 -6.75 9.21
C CYS A 154 12.29 -6.49 10.66
N ASP A 155 13.22 -6.62 11.61
CA ASP A 155 12.97 -6.42 13.04
C ASP A 155 12.44 -4.99 13.32
N TYR A 156 13.03 -4.00 12.67
CA TYR A 156 12.57 -2.63 12.78
C TYR A 156 11.14 -2.44 12.24
N LEU A 157 10.82 -3.03 11.09
CA LEU A 157 9.47 -2.97 10.51
C LEU A 157 8.44 -3.65 11.42
N VAL A 158 8.80 -4.80 12.03
CA VAL A 158 7.92 -5.50 13.00
C VAL A 158 7.66 -4.64 14.23
N ILE A 159 8.68 -3.97 14.79
CA ILE A 159 8.52 -3.03 15.91
C ILE A 159 7.58 -1.88 15.53
N ARG A 160 7.49 -1.51 14.25
CA ARG A 160 6.58 -0.48 13.72
C ARG A 160 5.19 -1.01 13.37
N GLY A 161 4.89 -2.26 13.73
CA GLY A 161 3.57 -2.87 13.58
C GLY A 161 3.31 -3.56 12.24
N ILE A 162 4.36 -3.85 11.46
CA ILE A 162 4.23 -4.65 10.25
C ILE A 162 4.24 -6.14 10.64
N ASP A 163 3.27 -6.90 10.12
CA ASP A 163 3.17 -8.33 10.35
C ASP A 163 4.41 -9.06 9.80
N PRO A 164 5.15 -9.85 10.62
CA PRO A 164 6.33 -10.57 10.19
C PRO A 164 6.09 -11.54 9.02
N TYR A 165 4.89 -12.11 8.88
CA TYR A 165 4.53 -12.98 7.74
C TYR A 165 4.51 -12.26 6.39
N ARG A 166 4.59 -10.95 6.39
CA ARG A 166 4.65 -10.11 5.18
C ARG A 166 6.07 -9.77 4.76
N LEU A 167 7.08 -10.16 5.55
CA LEU A 167 8.49 -9.86 5.37
C LEU A 167 9.27 -11.16 5.09
N ARG A 168 10.10 -11.15 4.07
CA ARG A 168 10.94 -12.29 3.68
C ARG A 168 12.37 -11.83 3.45
#